data_06ca7aa2167110f8d2112e72797ca14a
#
_entry.id   06ca7aa2167110f8d2112e72797ca14a
#
_cell.length_a   1.000
_cell.length_b   1.000
_cell.length_c   1.000
_cell.angle_alpha   90.00
_cell.angle_beta   90.00
_cell.angle_gamma   90.00
#
_symmetry.space_group_name_H-M   'P 1'
#
loop_
_entity.id
_entity.type
_entity.pdbx_description
1 polymer ?
#
loop_
_entity_poly.entity_id
_entity_poly.type
_entity_poly.pdbx_seq_one_letter_code
_entity_poly.pdbx_strand_id
1 'polypeptide(L)'
;MTEIARERIDRTDRATTTPDFDQTFDAVVVGAGLAGSAAAVTMAGNDLEVLVIERGRFPGAKNVFGGVLYTPTLRELVDIEDAPLERYIAERRFGMLTDEDET
;
A
#
# COMPACT_ATOMS: atom_id res chain seq x y z
N MET A 1 6.07 -10.01 -10.19
CA MET A 1 5.60 -8.65 -10.58
C MET A 1 6.59 -7.98 -11.49
N THR A 2 7.85 -7.85 -11.10
CA THR A 2 8.89 -7.23 -11.92
C THR A 2 9.13 -7.98 -13.24
N GLU A 3 9.12 -9.29 -13.23
CA GLU A 3 9.27 -10.13 -14.43
C GLU A 3 8.10 -9.97 -15.40
N ILE A 4 6.87 -9.90 -14.91
CA ILE A 4 5.68 -9.67 -15.75
C ILE A 4 5.75 -8.32 -16.45
N ALA A 5 6.22 -7.29 -15.77
CA ALA A 5 6.41 -5.96 -16.35
C ALA A 5 7.49 -5.99 -17.44
N ARG A 6 8.59 -6.69 -17.23
CA ARG A 6 9.64 -6.88 -18.24
C ARG A 6 9.13 -7.62 -19.47
N GLU A 7 8.38 -8.68 -19.30
CA GLU A 7 7.77 -9.40 -20.41
C GLU A 7 6.84 -8.54 -21.26
N ARG A 8 6.07 -7.67 -20.63
CA ARG A 8 5.21 -6.72 -21.33
C ARG A 8 6.02 -5.71 -22.15
N ILE A 9 7.08 -5.20 -21.60
CA ILE A 9 7.99 -4.27 -22.30
C ILE A 9 8.60 -4.98 -23.50
N ASP A 10 9.13 -6.18 -23.31
CA ASP A 10 9.75 -6.97 -24.38
C ASP A 10 8.76 -7.28 -25.50
N ARG A 11 7.52 -7.55 -25.19
CA ARG A 11 6.46 -7.78 -26.19
C ARG A 11 6.10 -6.51 -26.96
N THR A 12 6.14 -5.37 -26.30
CA THR A 12 5.80 -4.10 -26.91
C THR A 12 6.91 -3.62 -27.82
N ASP A 13 8.15 -3.93 -27.50
CA ASP A 13 9.35 -3.46 -28.19
C ASP A 13 9.90 -4.48 -29.22
N ARG A 14 9.06 -5.28 -29.82
CA ARG A 14 9.47 -6.35 -30.73
C ARG A 14 10.23 -5.90 -31.98
N ALA A 15 10.04 -4.69 -32.38
CA ALA A 15 10.53 -4.22 -33.68
C ALA A 15 11.78 -3.33 -33.58
N THR A 16 12.20 -2.99 -32.38
CA THR A 16 13.22 -1.97 -32.16
C THR A 16 14.26 -2.41 -31.14
N THR A 17 15.26 -1.60 -30.96
CA THR A 17 16.32 -1.78 -29.99
C THR A 17 15.77 -1.88 -28.57
N THR A 18 16.48 -2.59 -27.70
CA THR A 18 16.20 -2.63 -26.25
C THR A 18 16.10 -1.21 -25.71
N PRO A 19 15.03 -0.86 -24.95
CA PRO A 19 14.93 0.45 -24.35
C PRO A 19 16.14 0.77 -23.47
N ASP A 20 16.63 1.98 -23.57
CA ASP A 20 17.67 2.47 -22.69
C ASP A 20 17.03 2.97 -21.40
N PHE A 21 17.25 2.27 -20.31
CA PHE A 21 16.69 2.63 -19.00
C PHE A 21 17.70 3.44 -18.21
N ASP A 22 17.31 4.63 -17.81
CA ASP A 22 18.14 5.50 -16.98
C ASP A 22 18.33 4.98 -15.56
N GLN A 23 17.35 4.20 -15.07
CA GLN A 23 17.36 3.68 -13.69
C GLN A 23 16.82 2.24 -13.65
N THR A 24 17.34 1.49 -12.69
CA THR A 24 16.87 0.14 -12.40
C THR A 24 16.53 0.00 -10.93
N PHE A 25 15.53 -0.83 -10.63
CA PHE A 25 15.06 -1.10 -9.29
C PHE A 25 14.92 -2.60 -9.07
N ASP A 26 15.03 -3.04 -7.82
CA ASP A 26 14.77 -4.44 -7.46
C ASP A 26 13.29 -4.79 -7.55
N ALA A 27 12.43 -3.84 -7.21
CA ALA A 27 10.99 -4.01 -7.26
C ALA A 27 10.28 -2.72 -7.66
N VAL A 28 9.14 -2.88 -8.31
CA VAL A 28 8.23 -1.77 -8.61
C VAL A 28 6.88 -2.08 -7.99
N VAL A 29 6.40 -1.18 -7.15
CA VAL A 29 5.07 -1.25 -6.53
C VAL A 29 4.15 -0.27 -7.24
N VAL A 30 3.07 -0.78 -7.79
CA VAL A 30 2.06 0.03 -8.47
C VAL A 30 0.89 0.26 -7.52
N GLY A 31 0.72 1.49 -7.10
CA GLY A 31 -0.26 1.92 -6.12
C GLY A 31 0.31 2.11 -4.73
N ALA A 32 0.23 3.33 -4.22
CA ALA A 32 0.69 3.72 -2.89
C ALA A 32 -0.48 3.87 -1.90
N GLY A 33 -1.39 2.92 -1.91
CA GLY A 33 -2.39 2.73 -0.87
C GLY A 33 -1.79 1.98 0.32
N LEU A 34 -2.63 1.47 1.20
CA LEU A 34 -2.19 0.74 2.40
C LEU A 34 -1.32 -0.47 2.06
N ALA A 35 -1.78 -1.32 1.17
CA ALA A 35 -1.06 -2.54 0.80
C ALA A 35 0.26 -2.25 0.08
N GLY A 36 0.23 -1.36 -0.91
CA GLY A 36 1.42 -1.00 -1.66
C GLY A 36 2.48 -0.32 -0.81
N SER A 37 2.06 0.59 0.07
CA SER A 37 2.98 1.25 1.00
C SER A 37 3.58 0.27 2.00
N ALA A 38 2.81 -0.65 2.56
CA ALA A 38 3.30 -1.68 3.46
C ALA A 38 4.32 -2.61 2.77
N ALA A 39 4.02 -3.03 1.54
CA ALA A 39 4.94 -3.84 0.74
C ALA A 39 6.26 -3.10 0.46
N ALA A 40 6.17 -1.83 0.07
CA ALA A 40 7.34 -1.01 -0.21
C ALA A 40 8.23 -0.82 1.02
N VAL A 41 7.64 -0.50 2.17
CA VAL A 41 8.36 -0.35 3.45
C VAL A 41 9.05 -1.66 3.82
N THR A 42 8.36 -2.78 3.71
CA THR A 42 8.92 -4.11 4.02
C THR A 42 10.11 -4.45 3.10
N MET A 43 9.97 -4.24 1.82
CA MET A 43 11.05 -4.51 0.86
C MET A 43 12.25 -3.57 1.06
N ALA A 44 12.00 -2.28 1.27
CA ALA A 44 13.06 -1.32 1.54
C ALA A 44 13.80 -1.63 2.85
N GLY A 45 13.09 -2.11 3.87
CA GLY A 45 13.67 -2.57 5.12
C GLY A 45 14.55 -3.82 4.96
N ASN A 46 14.45 -4.53 3.85
CA ASN A 46 15.29 -5.67 3.48
C ASN A 46 16.35 -5.30 2.41
N ASP A 47 16.75 -4.05 2.37
CA ASP A 47 17.79 -3.53 1.49
C ASP A 47 17.49 -3.63 -0.02
N LEU A 48 16.22 -3.70 -0.39
CA LEU A 48 15.80 -3.65 -1.78
C LEU A 48 15.57 -2.21 -2.23
N GLU A 49 15.99 -1.90 -3.45
CA GLU A 49 15.65 -0.64 -4.10
C GLU A 49 14.24 -0.75 -4.70
N VAL A 50 13.31 0.06 -4.19
CA VAL A 50 11.91 -0.03 -4.54
C VAL A 50 11.43 1.27 -5.17
N LEU A 51 10.83 1.16 -6.35
CA LEU A 51 10.09 2.25 -6.95
C LEU A 51 8.60 2.09 -6.66
N VAL A 52 7.98 3.13 -6.13
CA VAL A 52 6.53 3.17 -5.92
C VAL A 52 5.92 4.14 -6.91
N ILE A 53 4.90 3.68 -7.62
CA ILE A 53 4.17 4.47 -8.61
C ILE A 53 2.75 4.68 -8.12
N GLU A 54 2.31 5.93 -8.03
CA GLU A 54 0.96 6.28 -7.62
C GLU A 54 0.25 7.12 -8.69
N ARG A 55 -0.98 6.75 -9.01
CA ARG A 55 -1.81 7.45 -9.99
C ARG A 55 -2.42 8.74 -9.42
N GLY A 56 -2.68 8.78 -8.13
CA GLY A 56 -3.24 9.94 -7.44
C GLY A 56 -2.22 11.07 -7.27
N ARG A 57 -2.67 12.17 -6.71
CA ARG A 57 -1.83 13.34 -6.46
C ARG A 57 -0.76 13.09 -5.39
N PHE A 58 -1.03 12.16 -4.49
CA PHE A 58 -0.13 11.79 -3.40
C PHE A 58 -0.45 10.37 -2.94
N PRO A 59 0.45 9.70 -2.24
CA PRO A 59 0.18 8.38 -1.67
C PRO A 59 -1.05 8.39 -0.77
N GLY A 60 -1.97 7.46 -0.99
CA GLY A 60 -3.21 7.40 -0.22
C GLY A 60 -4.30 8.38 -0.64
N ALA A 61 -4.12 9.13 -1.72
CA ALA A 61 -5.09 10.14 -2.17
C ALA A 61 -6.51 9.60 -2.40
N LYS A 62 -6.63 8.31 -2.67
CA LYS A 62 -7.91 7.64 -2.96
C LYS A 62 -8.48 6.88 -1.77
N ASN A 63 -7.82 6.94 -0.63
CA ASN A 63 -8.34 6.33 0.59
C ASN A 63 -9.49 7.18 1.11
N VAL A 64 -10.66 6.55 1.25
CA VAL A 64 -11.89 7.20 1.69
C VAL A 64 -12.49 6.51 2.92
N PHE A 65 -11.72 5.72 3.59
CA PHE A 65 -12.16 4.95 4.75
C PHE A 65 -11.92 5.72 6.05
N GLY A 66 -12.94 5.73 6.90
CA GLY A 66 -12.84 6.15 8.30
C GLY A 66 -13.37 5.04 9.19
N GLY A 67 -12.72 4.80 10.32
CA GLY A 67 -13.15 3.72 11.21
C GLY A 67 -12.09 3.33 12.23
N VAL A 68 -12.11 2.08 12.64
CA VAL A 68 -11.20 1.53 13.64
C VAL A 68 -9.99 0.90 12.97
N LEU A 69 -8.81 1.36 13.36
CA LEU A 69 -7.55 0.78 12.91
C LEU A 69 -7.04 -0.23 13.93
N TYR A 70 -6.78 -1.44 13.47
CA TYR A 70 -6.13 -2.48 14.28
C TYR A 70 -4.63 -2.41 14.06
N THR A 71 -3.87 -2.15 15.12
CA THR A 71 -2.48 -1.75 15.03
C THR A 71 -1.41 -2.83 15.24
N PRO A 72 -1.69 -4.06 15.72
CA PRO A 72 -0.61 -5.01 16.04
C PRO A 72 0.37 -5.26 14.90
N THR A 73 -0.15 -5.57 13.71
CA THR A 73 0.71 -5.80 12.53
C THR A 73 1.35 -4.52 12.03
N LEU A 74 0.62 -3.42 12.07
CA LEU A 74 1.12 -2.14 11.61
C LEU A 74 2.30 -1.62 12.45
N ARG A 75 2.31 -1.92 13.74
CA ARG A 75 3.42 -1.59 14.65
C ARG A 75 4.76 -2.20 14.24
N GLU A 76 4.73 -3.28 13.50
CA GLU A 76 5.95 -3.91 12.97
C GLU A 76 6.57 -3.12 11.82
N LEU A 77 5.77 -2.28 11.14
CA LEU A 77 6.19 -1.55 9.96
C LEU A 77 6.49 -0.08 10.23
N VAL A 78 5.69 0.54 11.10
CA VAL A 78 5.76 1.98 11.36
C VAL A 78 5.58 2.29 12.84
N ASP A 79 6.07 3.46 13.25
CA ASP A 79 5.81 3.97 14.59
C ASP A 79 4.38 4.51 14.67
N ILE A 80 3.54 3.81 15.43
CA ILE A 80 2.14 4.17 15.62
C ILE A 80 1.98 5.51 16.34
N GLU A 81 2.92 5.87 17.18
CA GLU A 81 2.84 7.14 17.92
C GLU A 81 2.94 8.36 16.99
N ASP A 82 3.58 8.21 15.85
CA ASP A 82 3.66 9.25 14.82
C ASP A 82 2.49 9.20 13.82
N ALA A 83 1.62 8.20 13.91
CA ALA A 83 0.49 8.08 13.00
C ALA A 83 -0.60 9.12 13.32
N PRO A 84 -1.30 9.65 12.29
CA PRO A 84 -2.37 10.63 12.49
C PRO A 84 -3.66 9.97 12.98
N LEU A 85 -3.61 9.38 14.16
CA LEU A 85 -4.74 8.75 14.83
C LEU A 85 -5.46 9.77 15.73
N GLU A 86 -6.78 9.68 15.77
CA GLU A 86 -7.53 10.63 16.62
C GLU A 86 -7.49 10.22 18.08
N ARG A 87 -7.68 8.94 18.38
CA ARG A 87 -7.67 8.45 19.76
C ARG A 87 -7.63 6.93 19.83
N TYR A 88 -7.24 6.40 20.96
CA TYR A 88 -7.36 5.00 21.27
C TYR A 88 -8.81 4.63 21.59
N ILE A 89 -9.22 3.43 21.17
CA ILE A 89 -10.54 2.90 21.45
C ILE A 89 -10.42 1.86 22.56
N ALA A 90 -11.10 2.14 23.66
CA ALA A 90 -11.11 1.25 24.82
C ALA A 90 -12.14 0.12 24.69
N GLU A 91 -13.26 0.39 24.01
CA GLU A 91 -14.33 -0.58 23.87
C GLU A 91 -15.04 -0.40 22.53
N ARG A 92 -15.41 -1.50 21.93
CA ARG A 92 -16.23 -1.54 20.72
C ARG A 92 -17.44 -2.41 20.95
N ARG A 93 -18.63 -1.88 20.67
CA ARG A 93 -19.89 -2.62 20.78
C ARG A 93 -20.52 -2.80 19.42
N PHE A 94 -21.03 -3.98 19.19
CA PHE A 94 -21.86 -4.31 18.04
C PHE A 94 -23.28 -4.56 18.52
N GLY A 95 -24.26 -3.93 17.87
CA GLY A 95 -25.65 -4.16 18.13
C GLY A 95 -26.43 -4.32 16.83
N MET A 96 -27.44 -5.17 16.87
CA MET A 96 -28.45 -5.26 15.82
C MET A 96 -29.74 -4.68 16.37
N LEU A 97 -30.28 -3.70 15.68
CA LEU A 97 -31.54 -3.07 16.05
C LEU A 97 -32.67 -3.72 15.26
N THR A 98 -33.71 -4.09 15.97
CA THR A 98 -34.99 -4.52 15.39
C THR A 98 -36.06 -3.54 15.77
N ASP A 99 -37.24 -3.64 15.17
CA ASP A 99 -38.35 -2.74 15.50
C ASP A 99 -38.82 -2.84 16.97
N GLU A 100 -38.44 -3.92 17.64
CA GLU A 100 -38.88 -4.18 18.99
C GLU A 100 -37.78 -4.16 20.06
N ASP A 101 -36.53 -4.45 19.68
CA ASP A 101 -35.46 -4.58 20.66
C ASP A 101 -34.06 -4.43 20.07
N GLU A 102 -33.08 -4.13 20.93
CA GLU A 102 -31.66 -4.08 20.63
C GLU A 102 -31.00 -5.39 21.09
N THR A 103 -30.28 -6.05 20.16
CA THR A 103 -29.54 -7.28 20.48
C THR A 103 -28.03 -7.14 20.32
#